data_50adecdb17cb1a725e0ed1daa97b2808
#
_entry.id   50adecdb17cb1a725e0ed1daa97b2808
#
_cell.length_a   1.000
_cell.length_b   1.000
_cell.length_c   1.000
_cell.angle_alpha   90.00
_cell.angle_beta   90.00
_cell.angle_gamma   90.00
#
_symmetry.space_group_name_H-M   'P 1'
#
loop_
_entity.id
_entity.type
_entity.pdbx_description
1 polymer ?
#
loop_
_entity_poly.entity_id
_entity_poly.type
_entity_poly.pdbx_seq_one_letter_code
_entity_poly.pdbx_strand_id
1 'polypeptide(L)'
;MFFTRDRDFYKTLVRLAIPIALQNAVTFAVNFADNLMVGTLGDSAISGVYVGNQLQTVLQMFVAGIEGAILILAAQYWGKRDTGSIRKIVSIGVRFAVLVGVLITLVAFLFPSQIMRIFTSDASVIEMGTPYVRVVSLSYLFFCISQVLIASMRAVETAKIGLFVSCVALIVNVSLNYVLIFGKLGFPALGVTGAAIATLISRIVESTVMVVYVRLIDRKLCLRFKDLLKSDRRLTRDFLRCGTPIVGGQIVWSVNMMGQTMILGRFDAGVIAATSIAGMLHNMMYIAMNGFSSAVGIITGKTVGAGRIDKIREYSRTTQVIFLGIGVLSGIAVFLLRDPFISMYNASPAAVEYSRQFINVISITIVGTCYQAACLFGLVKSGGDIAFVFKNDTIFVFLVVLPSAILASYLGAPPWVVFACLKSDQILKCFVAVVKINRYNWMKNLTHDNTETEA
;
A
#
# COMPACT_ATOMS: atom_id res chain seq x y z
N MET A 1 -9.39 -31.82 5.32
CA MET A 1 -7.97 -31.58 5.58
C MET A 1 -7.75 -30.08 5.64
N PHE A 2 -7.14 -29.55 6.72
CA PHE A 2 -7.00 -28.08 6.94
C PHE A 2 -5.75 -27.51 6.25
N PHE A 3 -4.74 -28.33 6.03
CA PHE A 3 -3.47 -27.91 5.41
C PHE A 3 -3.25 -28.63 4.09
N THR A 4 -2.83 -27.86 3.07
CA THR A 4 -2.40 -28.43 1.80
C THR A 4 -1.11 -29.24 1.95
N ARG A 5 -1.03 -30.36 1.24
CA ARG A 5 0.23 -31.15 1.13
C ARG A 5 1.14 -30.63 0.01
N ASP A 6 0.71 -29.64 -0.73
CA ASP A 6 1.47 -29.07 -1.85
C ASP A 6 2.63 -28.21 -1.33
N ARG A 7 3.84 -28.80 -1.34
CA ARG A 7 5.07 -28.11 -0.90
C ARG A 7 5.37 -26.87 -1.74
N ASP A 8 4.96 -26.85 -3.01
CA ASP A 8 5.19 -25.72 -3.90
C ASP A 8 4.38 -24.49 -3.49
N PHE A 9 3.20 -24.68 -2.89
CA PHE A 9 2.42 -23.60 -2.30
C PHE A 9 3.22 -22.86 -1.22
N TYR A 10 3.74 -23.55 -0.22
CA TYR A 10 4.50 -22.95 0.88
C TYR A 10 5.80 -22.30 0.41
N LYS A 11 6.54 -23.00 -0.47
CA LYS A 11 7.78 -22.49 -1.05
C LYS A 11 7.54 -21.20 -1.85
N THR A 12 6.48 -21.16 -2.65
CA THR A 12 6.12 -19.99 -3.45
C THR A 12 5.63 -18.86 -2.56
N LEU A 13 4.80 -19.18 -1.54
CA LEU A 13 4.32 -18.19 -0.57
C LEU A 13 5.49 -17.47 0.12
N VAL A 14 6.43 -18.21 0.70
CA VAL A 14 7.59 -17.63 1.40
C VAL A 14 8.50 -16.89 0.43
N ARG A 15 8.76 -17.46 -0.75
CA ARG A 15 9.61 -16.84 -1.79
C ARG A 15 9.08 -15.49 -2.30
N LEU A 16 7.77 -15.31 -2.30
CA LEU A 16 7.14 -14.05 -2.69
C LEU A 16 6.93 -13.12 -1.49
N ALA A 17 6.43 -13.65 -0.39
CA ALA A 17 6.06 -12.83 0.77
C ALA A 17 7.25 -12.11 1.40
N ILE A 18 8.37 -12.81 1.60
CA ILE A 18 9.55 -12.20 2.26
C ILE A 18 10.11 -11.03 1.44
N PRO A 19 10.42 -11.15 0.13
CA PRO A 19 10.90 -10.00 -0.65
C PRO A 19 9.91 -8.86 -0.70
N ILE A 20 8.60 -9.11 -0.79
CA ILE A 20 7.58 -8.04 -0.83
C ILE A 20 7.48 -7.35 0.53
N ALA A 21 7.47 -8.10 1.63
CA ALA A 21 7.44 -7.53 2.99
C ALA A 21 8.69 -6.69 3.26
N LEU A 22 9.87 -7.20 2.92
CA LEU A 22 11.13 -6.45 3.04
C LEU A 22 11.15 -5.21 2.15
N GLN A 23 10.63 -5.29 0.93
CA GLN A 23 10.50 -4.12 0.05
C GLN A 23 9.61 -3.04 0.68
N ASN A 24 8.47 -3.42 1.26
CA ASN A 24 7.58 -2.47 1.94
C ASN A 24 8.28 -1.86 3.17
N ALA A 25 9.05 -2.65 3.93
CA ALA A 25 9.84 -2.16 5.06
C ALA A 25 10.95 -1.17 4.61
N VAL A 26 11.63 -1.46 3.51
CA VAL A 26 12.63 -0.55 2.91
C VAL A 26 11.98 0.76 2.48
N THR A 27 10.82 0.71 1.82
CA THR A 27 10.07 1.91 1.42
C THR A 27 9.65 2.75 2.64
N PHE A 28 9.22 2.10 3.72
CA PHE A 28 8.94 2.79 4.98
C PHE A 28 10.20 3.44 5.57
N ALA A 29 11.34 2.75 5.54
CA ALA A 29 12.62 3.27 6.01
C ALA A 29 13.08 4.51 5.21
N VAL A 30 12.85 4.55 3.88
CA VAL A 30 13.10 5.76 3.06
C VAL A 30 12.31 6.94 3.61
N ASN A 31 11.00 6.79 3.73
CA ASN A 31 10.12 7.86 4.21
C ASN A 31 10.47 8.30 5.64
N PHE A 32 10.85 7.37 6.49
CA PHE A 32 11.28 7.66 7.85
C PHE A 32 12.60 8.44 7.88
N ALA A 33 13.60 8.03 7.09
CA ALA A 33 14.88 8.72 6.98
C ALA A 33 14.71 10.14 6.42
N ASP A 34 13.89 10.32 5.38
CA ASP A 34 13.57 11.63 4.82
C ASP A 34 12.97 12.56 5.88
N ASN A 35 11.95 12.08 6.61
CA ASN A 35 11.31 12.87 7.67
C ASN A 35 12.29 13.21 8.81
N LEU A 36 13.16 12.27 9.20
CA LEU A 36 14.15 12.50 10.24
C LEU A 36 15.16 13.58 9.82
N MET A 37 15.68 13.49 8.59
CA MET A 37 16.67 14.45 8.08
C MET A 37 16.07 15.84 7.87
N VAL A 38 14.87 15.94 7.30
CA VAL A 38 14.15 17.23 7.16
C VAL A 38 13.78 17.80 8.52
N GLY A 39 13.53 16.92 9.51
CA GLY A 39 13.21 17.31 10.88
C GLY A 39 14.27 18.18 11.56
N THR A 40 15.51 18.02 11.17
CA THR A 40 16.63 18.84 11.71
C THR A 40 16.63 20.30 11.20
N LEU A 41 15.82 20.61 10.17
CA LEU A 41 15.74 21.96 9.59
C LEU A 41 14.69 22.86 10.27
N GLY A 42 13.92 22.32 11.23
CA GLY A 42 12.93 23.05 12.00
C GLY A 42 11.49 22.77 11.59
N ASP A 43 10.54 23.29 12.39
CA ASP A 43 9.11 22.93 12.32
C ASP A 43 8.44 23.35 11.01
N SER A 44 8.77 24.52 10.47
CA SER A 44 8.21 25.00 9.19
C SER A 44 8.66 24.12 8.01
N ALA A 45 9.89 23.60 8.05
CA ALA A 45 10.41 22.70 7.03
C ALA A 45 9.69 21.35 7.06
N ILE A 46 9.55 20.74 8.26
CA ILE A 46 8.79 19.49 8.44
C ILE A 46 7.35 19.66 7.94
N SER A 47 6.69 20.74 8.39
CA SER A 47 5.31 21.03 8.02
C SER A 47 5.15 21.25 6.52
N GLY A 48 6.10 21.96 5.88
CA GLY A 48 6.09 22.21 4.44
C GLY A 48 6.22 20.92 3.63
N VAL A 49 7.13 20.01 4.03
CA VAL A 49 7.30 18.69 3.40
C VAL A 49 6.09 17.81 3.65
N TYR A 50 5.56 17.79 4.87
CA TYR A 50 4.36 17.01 5.21
C TYR A 50 3.16 17.41 4.35
N VAL A 51 2.89 18.72 4.23
CA VAL A 51 1.81 19.23 3.39
C VAL A 51 2.06 18.92 1.91
N GLY A 52 3.30 19.09 1.43
CA GLY A 52 3.67 18.76 0.06
C GLY A 52 3.46 17.27 -0.27
N ASN A 53 3.70 16.38 0.68
CA ASN A 53 3.50 14.94 0.52
C ASN A 53 2.02 14.52 0.47
N GLN A 54 1.06 15.39 0.83
CA GLN A 54 -0.37 15.07 0.65
C GLN A 54 -0.73 14.84 -0.82
N LEU A 55 -0.11 15.58 -1.74
CA LEU A 55 -0.32 15.36 -3.17
C LEU A 55 0.24 14.02 -3.63
N GLN A 56 1.38 13.60 -3.08
CA GLN A 56 1.93 12.26 -3.35
C GLN A 56 1.00 11.16 -2.84
N THR A 57 0.30 11.37 -1.73
CA THR A 57 -0.71 10.43 -1.23
C THR A 57 -1.86 10.26 -2.23
N VAL A 58 -2.34 11.37 -2.83
CA VAL A 58 -3.35 11.30 -3.90
C VAL A 58 -2.83 10.52 -5.11
N LEU A 59 -1.60 10.78 -5.54
CA LEU A 59 -0.95 10.01 -6.62
C LEU A 59 -0.93 8.50 -6.30
N GLN A 60 -0.54 8.14 -5.07
CA GLN A 60 -0.47 6.75 -4.61
C GLN A 60 -1.83 6.03 -4.68
N MET A 61 -2.96 6.72 -4.47
CA MET A 61 -4.29 6.12 -4.62
C MET A 61 -4.56 5.66 -6.06
N PHE A 62 -4.21 6.47 -7.04
CA PHE A 62 -4.34 6.08 -8.45
C PHE A 62 -3.36 4.98 -8.83
N VAL A 63 -2.11 5.08 -8.38
CA VAL A 63 -1.08 4.07 -8.63
C VAL A 63 -1.49 2.72 -8.03
N ALA A 64 -2.06 2.69 -6.81
CA ALA A 64 -2.56 1.47 -6.19
C ALA A 64 -3.67 0.80 -7.02
N GLY A 65 -4.53 1.59 -7.68
CA GLY A 65 -5.53 1.06 -8.62
C GLY A 65 -4.89 0.40 -9.84
N ILE A 66 -3.88 1.05 -10.42
CA ILE A 66 -3.13 0.55 -11.58
C ILE A 66 -2.36 -0.74 -11.22
N GLU A 67 -1.60 -0.70 -10.11
CA GLU A 67 -0.87 -1.87 -9.61
C GLU A 67 -1.79 -3.06 -9.31
N GLY A 68 -2.90 -2.79 -8.63
CA GLY A 68 -3.86 -3.82 -8.27
C GLY A 68 -4.51 -4.46 -9.49
N ALA A 69 -4.85 -3.68 -10.52
CA ALA A 69 -5.38 -4.20 -11.78
C ALA A 69 -4.34 -5.08 -12.49
N ILE A 70 -3.06 -4.64 -12.54
CA ILE A 70 -1.96 -5.44 -13.10
C ILE A 70 -1.79 -6.74 -12.32
N LEU A 71 -1.68 -6.68 -10.99
CA LEU A 71 -1.47 -7.87 -10.17
C LEU A 71 -2.56 -8.91 -10.34
N ILE A 72 -3.83 -8.49 -10.41
CA ILE A 72 -4.96 -9.41 -10.55
C ILE A 72 -5.00 -10.02 -11.95
N LEU A 73 -5.00 -9.18 -12.99
CA LEU A 73 -5.14 -9.65 -14.36
C LEU A 73 -3.88 -10.41 -14.83
N ALA A 74 -2.70 -9.84 -14.62
CA ALA A 74 -1.46 -10.47 -15.07
C ALA A 74 -1.17 -11.78 -14.33
N ALA A 75 -1.51 -11.90 -13.03
CA ALA A 75 -1.36 -13.16 -12.32
C ALA A 75 -2.29 -14.26 -12.86
N GLN A 76 -3.54 -13.91 -13.24
CA GLN A 76 -4.45 -14.87 -13.87
C GLN A 76 -3.96 -15.30 -15.25
N TYR A 77 -3.53 -14.36 -16.12
CA TYR A 77 -2.92 -14.72 -17.40
C TYR A 77 -1.58 -15.46 -17.27
N TRP A 78 -0.83 -15.20 -16.18
CA TRP A 78 0.36 -15.99 -15.85
C TRP A 78 0.02 -17.45 -15.56
N GLY A 79 -1.09 -17.70 -14.85
CA GLY A 79 -1.64 -19.03 -14.64
C GLY A 79 -1.99 -19.77 -15.94
N LYS A 80 -2.53 -19.02 -16.91
CA LYS A 80 -2.86 -19.51 -18.26
C LYS A 80 -1.64 -19.63 -19.18
N ARG A 81 -0.46 -19.16 -18.76
CA ARG A 81 0.78 -19.09 -19.54
C ARG A 81 0.69 -18.18 -20.78
N ASP A 82 -0.24 -17.22 -20.79
CA ASP A 82 -0.40 -16.25 -21.87
C ASP A 82 0.40 -14.98 -21.59
N THR A 83 1.67 -15.00 -21.94
CA THR A 83 2.58 -13.85 -21.81
C THR A 83 2.24 -12.71 -22.78
N GLY A 84 1.55 -13.00 -23.88
CA GLY A 84 1.11 -12.01 -24.85
C GLY A 84 0.09 -11.04 -24.26
N SER A 85 -0.94 -11.57 -23.61
CA SER A 85 -1.95 -10.77 -22.89
C SER A 85 -1.34 -10.03 -21.70
N ILE A 86 -0.38 -10.62 -20.97
CA ILE A 86 0.31 -9.93 -19.88
C ILE A 86 1.05 -8.69 -20.40
N ARG A 87 1.77 -8.78 -21.53
CA ARG A 87 2.44 -7.61 -22.15
C ARG A 87 1.46 -6.49 -22.48
N LYS A 88 0.28 -6.83 -23.02
CA LYS A 88 -0.79 -5.85 -23.31
C LYS A 88 -1.31 -5.20 -22.01
N ILE A 89 -1.54 -5.98 -20.95
CA ILE A 89 -2.00 -5.47 -19.64
C ILE A 89 -0.97 -4.52 -19.05
N VAL A 90 0.32 -4.89 -19.06
CA VAL A 90 1.41 -4.03 -18.58
C VAL A 90 1.49 -2.75 -19.40
N SER A 91 1.34 -2.85 -20.73
CA SER A 91 1.30 -1.69 -21.64
C SER A 91 0.16 -0.73 -21.30
N ILE A 92 -1.05 -1.25 -21.03
CA ILE A 92 -2.19 -0.45 -20.58
C ILE A 92 -1.85 0.21 -19.24
N GLY A 93 -1.30 -0.53 -18.28
CA GLY A 93 -0.89 -0.01 -16.98
C GLY A 93 0.15 1.11 -17.10
N VAL A 94 1.18 0.96 -17.93
CA VAL A 94 2.20 2.00 -18.18
C VAL A 94 1.56 3.26 -18.77
N ARG A 95 0.63 3.14 -19.73
CA ARG A 95 -0.06 4.30 -20.32
C ARG A 95 -0.88 5.07 -19.27
N PHE A 96 -1.66 4.37 -18.46
CA PHE A 96 -2.41 5.01 -17.38
C PHE A 96 -1.48 5.64 -16.34
N ALA A 97 -0.38 4.96 -16.00
CA ALA A 97 0.62 5.48 -15.07
C ALA A 97 1.30 6.76 -15.60
N VAL A 98 1.68 6.76 -16.90
CA VAL A 98 2.24 7.95 -17.54
C VAL A 98 1.21 9.07 -17.60
N LEU A 99 -0.03 8.79 -17.97
CA LEU A 99 -1.10 9.78 -18.02
C LEU A 99 -1.32 10.43 -16.64
N VAL A 100 -1.51 9.63 -15.61
CA VAL A 100 -1.72 10.12 -14.23
C VAL A 100 -0.46 10.83 -13.71
N GLY A 101 0.71 10.25 -13.94
CA GLY A 101 1.99 10.84 -13.53
C GLY A 101 2.23 12.20 -14.17
N VAL A 102 2.05 12.33 -15.49
CA VAL A 102 2.21 13.59 -16.21
C VAL A 102 1.16 14.61 -15.75
N LEU A 103 -0.10 14.22 -15.63
CA LEU A 103 -1.17 15.13 -15.22
C LEU A 103 -0.88 15.73 -13.84
N ILE A 104 -0.59 14.89 -12.84
CA ILE A 104 -0.33 15.36 -11.47
C ILE A 104 0.99 16.13 -11.41
N THR A 105 2.03 15.72 -12.15
CA THR A 105 3.28 16.48 -12.27
C THR A 105 3.05 17.87 -12.82
N LEU A 106 2.30 18.02 -13.91
CA LEU A 106 2.01 19.32 -14.52
C LEU A 106 1.24 20.22 -13.55
N VAL A 107 0.21 19.71 -12.90
CA VAL A 107 -0.58 20.49 -11.91
C VAL A 107 0.30 20.92 -10.75
N ALA A 108 1.13 20.03 -10.21
CA ALA A 108 2.01 20.33 -9.07
C ALA A 108 3.16 21.29 -9.44
N PHE A 109 3.71 21.14 -10.64
CA PHE A 109 4.80 21.98 -11.11
C PHE A 109 4.36 23.42 -11.44
N LEU A 110 3.18 23.56 -12.08
CA LEU A 110 2.64 24.85 -12.50
C LEU A 110 1.98 25.62 -11.35
N PHE A 111 1.34 24.91 -10.41
CA PHE A 111 0.54 25.53 -9.35
C PHE A 111 0.97 25.09 -7.92
N PRO A 112 2.28 25.07 -7.58
CA PRO A 112 2.72 24.51 -6.29
C PRO A 112 2.21 25.33 -5.10
N SER A 113 2.22 26.67 -5.17
CA SER A 113 1.72 27.52 -4.08
C SER A 113 0.21 27.39 -3.88
N GLN A 114 -0.57 27.26 -4.95
CA GLN A 114 -2.01 27.08 -4.87
C GLN A 114 -2.36 25.74 -4.20
N ILE A 115 -1.59 24.68 -4.52
CA ILE A 115 -1.75 23.39 -3.89
C ILE A 115 -1.45 23.48 -2.38
N MET A 116 -0.35 24.12 -2.00
CA MET A 116 -0.03 24.33 -0.59
C MET A 116 -1.13 25.07 0.15
N ARG A 117 -1.73 26.12 -0.45
CA ARG A 117 -2.84 26.90 0.12
C ARG A 117 -4.14 26.10 0.33
N ILE A 118 -4.33 24.98 -0.37
CA ILE A 118 -5.49 24.09 -0.13
C ILE A 118 -5.38 23.43 1.26
N PHE A 119 -4.17 23.18 1.72
CA PHE A 119 -3.93 22.41 2.95
C PHE A 119 -3.55 23.27 4.15
N THR A 120 -3.00 24.49 3.94
CA THR A 120 -2.57 25.37 5.01
C THR A 120 -2.70 26.84 4.63
N SER A 121 -2.97 27.69 5.63
CA SER A 121 -2.95 29.15 5.50
C SER A 121 -1.66 29.77 6.05
N ASP A 122 -0.77 28.99 6.63
CA ASP A 122 0.49 29.47 7.21
C ASP A 122 1.50 29.83 6.10
N ALA A 123 1.86 31.12 6.04
CA ALA A 123 2.75 31.66 5.01
C ALA A 123 4.15 31.03 5.07
N SER A 124 4.67 30.73 6.26
CA SER A 124 6.01 30.14 6.43
C SER A 124 6.07 28.70 5.91
N VAL A 125 5.00 27.94 6.14
CA VAL A 125 4.85 26.55 5.63
C VAL A 125 4.71 26.55 4.11
N ILE A 126 3.94 27.51 3.54
CA ILE A 126 3.78 27.66 2.09
C ILE A 126 5.11 28.02 1.42
N GLU A 127 5.86 28.96 2.01
CA GLU A 127 7.15 29.40 1.49
C GLU A 127 8.16 28.24 1.42
N MET A 128 8.27 27.46 2.51
CA MET A 128 9.16 26.31 2.57
C MET A 128 8.71 25.13 1.70
N GLY A 129 7.41 24.86 1.62
CA GLY A 129 6.86 23.72 0.88
C GLY A 129 6.74 23.97 -0.63
N THR A 130 6.60 25.20 -1.11
CA THR A 130 6.43 25.51 -2.53
C THR A 130 7.61 25.05 -3.41
N PRO A 131 8.88 25.35 -3.08
CA PRO A 131 10.04 24.83 -3.81
C PRO A 131 10.14 23.30 -3.77
N TYR A 132 9.82 22.71 -2.60
CA TYR A 132 9.80 21.26 -2.43
C TYR A 132 8.80 20.61 -3.39
N VAL A 133 7.53 21.04 -3.39
CA VAL A 133 6.47 20.48 -4.25
C VAL A 133 6.84 20.61 -5.71
N ARG A 134 7.38 21.77 -6.13
CA ARG A 134 7.80 22.01 -7.52
C ARG A 134 8.85 21.00 -7.97
N VAL A 135 9.87 20.72 -7.16
CA VAL A 135 10.95 19.81 -7.52
C VAL A 135 10.53 18.35 -7.39
N VAL A 136 9.88 17.99 -6.25
CA VAL A 136 9.49 16.60 -6.02
C VAL A 136 8.43 16.10 -7.01
N SER A 137 7.58 17.00 -7.52
CA SER A 137 6.56 16.64 -8.53
C SER A 137 7.17 16.03 -9.79
N LEU A 138 8.37 16.44 -10.19
CA LEU A 138 9.07 15.85 -11.33
C LEU A 138 9.40 14.37 -11.11
N SER A 139 9.47 13.91 -9.86
CA SER A 139 9.70 12.50 -9.52
C SER A 139 8.46 11.61 -9.73
N TYR A 140 7.25 12.18 -9.80
CA TYR A 140 6.00 11.43 -9.83
C TYR A 140 5.85 10.53 -11.06
N LEU A 141 6.29 11.02 -12.21
CA LEU A 141 6.27 10.21 -13.44
C LEU A 141 7.17 8.96 -13.30
N PHE A 142 8.38 9.14 -12.79
CA PHE A 142 9.33 8.04 -12.59
C PHE A 142 8.82 7.05 -11.54
N PHE A 143 8.22 7.56 -10.45
CA PHE A 143 7.55 6.74 -9.45
C PHE A 143 6.44 5.89 -10.05
N CYS A 144 5.55 6.46 -10.86
CA CYS A 144 4.47 5.72 -11.51
C CYS A 144 4.99 4.61 -12.42
N ILE A 145 6.03 4.87 -13.21
CA ILE A 145 6.64 3.88 -14.11
C ILE A 145 7.27 2.75 -13.31
N SER A 146 8.06 3.07 -12.27
CA SER A 146 8.73 2.05 -11.45
C SER A 146 7.73 1.14 -10.75
N GLN A 147 6.66 1.69 -10.16
CA GLN A 147 5.65 0.91 -9.45
C GLN A 147 4.89 -0.05 -10.38
N VAL A 148 4.52 0.40 -11.58
CA VAL A 148 3.87 -0.46 -12.59
C VAL A 148 4.78 -1.62 -13.00
N LEU A 149 6.06 -1.36 -13.25
CA LEU A 149 7.01 -2.40 -13.62
C LEU A 149 7.28 -3.38 -12.46
N ILE A 150 7.37 -2.88 -11.22
CA ILE A 150 7.49 -3.72 -10.01
C ILE A 150 6.26 -4.62 -9.87
N ALA A 151 5.04 -4.08 -10.02
CA ALA A 151 3.80 -4.86 -9.94
C ALA A 151 3.77 -5.94 -11.03
N SER A 152 4.22 -5.60 -12.25
CA SER A 152 4.31 -6.55 -13.36
C SER A 152 5.25 -7.72 -13.07
N MET A 153 6.42 -7.43 -12.47
CA MET A 153 7.38 -8.47 -12.08
C MET A 153 6.87 -9.32 -10.92
N ARG A 154 6.16 -8.72 -9.96
CA ARG A 154 5.51 -9.47 -8.88
C ARG A 154 4.46 -10.44 -9.43
N ALA A 155 3.65 -10.03 -10.41
CA ALA A 155 2.61 -10.85 -11.02
C ALA A 155 3.17 -12.12 -11.69
N VAL A 156 4.39 -12.06 -12.24
CA VAL A 156 5.11 -13.21 -12.84
C VAL A 156 6.10 -13.89 -11.88
N GLU A 157 5.85 -13.77 -10.58
CA GLU A 157 6.64 -14.43 -9.52
C GLU A 157 8.13 -14.01 -9.51
N THR A 158 8.42 -12.75 -9.82
CA THR A 158 9.78 -12.19 -9.78
C THR A 158 9.85 -11.01 -8.79
N ALA A 159 9.48 -11.27 -7.51
CA ALA A 159 9.40 -10.23 -6.48
C ALA A 159 10.78 -9.71 -6.00
N LYS A 160 11.85 -10.49 -6.14
CA LYS A 160 13.21 -10.13 -5.64
C LYS A 160 13.75 -8.84 -6.25
N ILE A 161 13.42 -8.58 -7.52
CA ILE A 161 13.90 -7.36 -8.22
C ILE A 161 13.33 -6.09 -7.58
N GLY A 162 12.06 -6.12 -7.18
CA GLY A 162 11.44 -4.98 -6.48
C GLY A 162 12.19 -4.63 -5.19
N LEU A 163 12.53 -5.65 -4.38
CA LEU A 163 13.35 -5.45 -3.17
C LEU A 163 14.73 -4.85 -3.52
N PHE A 164 15.44 -5.43 -4.48
CA PHE A 164 16.77 -4.96 -4.88
C PHE A 164 16.72 -3.49 -5.29
N VAL A 165 15.79 -3.12 -6.15
CA VAL A 165 15.64 -1.75 -6.66
C VAL A 165 15.27 -0.78 -5.54
N SER A 166 14.41 -1.19 -4.60
CA SER A 166 14.07 -0.35 -3.43
C SER A 166 15.27 -0.16 -2.49
N CYS A 167 16.13 -1.17 -2.32
CA CYS A 167 17.37 -1.01 -1.56
C CYS A 167 18.34 -0.03 -2.23
N VAL A 168 18.49 -0.11 -3.56
CA VAL A 168 19.30 0.85 -4.32
C VAL A 168 18.76 2.27 -4.14
N ALA A 169 17.45 2.44 -4.31
CA ALA A 169 16.79 3.73 -4.14
C ALA A 169 16.99 4.31 -2.72
N LEU A 170 16.88 3.47 -1.67
CA LEU A 170 17.16 3.86 -0.28
C LEU A 170 18.58 4.40 -0.12
N ILE A 171 19.58 3.65 -0.59
CA ILE A 171 21.00 4.04 -0.45
C ILE A 171 21.25 5.38 -1.18
N VAL A 172 20.76 5.50 -2.42
CA VAL A 172 20.90 6.74 -3.21
C VAL A 172 20.21 7.91 -2.52
N ASN A 173 18.96 7.71 -2.07
CA ASN A 173 18.17 8.75 -1.42
C ASN A 173 18.84 9.26 -0.13
N VAL A 174 19.19 8.36 0.80
CA VAL A 174 19.79 8.72 2.10
C VAL A 174 21.17 9.38 1.89
N SER A 175 21.98 8.87 0.96
CA SER A 175 23.29 9.46 0.66
C SER A 175 23.17 10.87 0.08
N LEU A 176 22.25 11.07 -0.87
CA LEU A 176 22.02 12.38 -1.48
C LEU A 176 21.35 13.36 -0.49
N ASN A 177 20.44 12.89 0.35
CA ASN A 177 19.86 13.70 1.42
C ASN A 177 20.96 14.23 2.34
N TYR A 178 21.89 13.36 2.78
CA TYR A 178 22.98 13.79 3.63
C TYR A 178 23.86 14.85 2.98
N VAL A 179 24.14 14.73 1.69
CA VAL A 179 24.97 15.67 0.94
C VAL A 179 24.23 16.99 0.69
N LEU A 180 22.98 16.92 0.18
CA LEU A 180 22.26 18.09 -0.33
C LEU A 180 21.50 18.87 0.75
N ILE A 181 21.01 18.19 1.78
CA ILE A 181 20.33 18.88 2.90
C ILE A 181 21.35 19.65 3.72
N PHE A 182 22.49 19.00 4.08
CA PHE A 182 23.48 19.54 5.01
C PHE A 182 24.66 20.23 4.34
N GLY A 183 24.73 20.24 3.01
CA GLY A 183 25.84 20.91 2.29
C GLY A 183 27.19 20.24 2.53
N LYS A 184 27.27 18.91 2.44
CA LYS A 184 28.52 18.18 2.60
C LYS A 184 29.22 17.95 1.26
N LEU A 185 30.49 17.51 1.31
CA LEU A 185 31.31 17.19 0.13
C LEU A 185 31.45 18.35 -0.88
N GLY A 186 31.40 19.60 -0.42
CA GLY A 186 31.57 20.79 -1.28
C GLY A 186 30.28 21.27 -1.96
N PHE A 187 29.14 20.65 -1.69
CA PHE A 187 27.85 21.12 -2.17
C PHE A 187 27.26 22.18 -1.19
N PRO A 188 26.48 23.14 -1.72
CA PRO A 188 25.76 24.08 -0.85
C PRO A 188 24.65 23.36 -0.07
N ALA A 189 24.35 23.86 1.13
CA ALA A 189 23.23 23.36 1.93
C ALA A 189 21.91 23.87 1.29
N LEU A 190 21.17 22.97 0.63
CA LEU A 190 19.92 23.27 -0.05
C LEU A 190 18.70 23.04 0.84
N GLY A 191 18.86 22.52 2.06
CA GLY A 191 17.77 22.26 2.99
C GLY A 191 16.65 21.41 2.38
N VAL A 192 15.41 21.91 2.48
CA VAL A 192 14.20 21.21 2.00
C VAL A 192 14.23 20.93 0.49
N THR A 193 14.77 21.86 -0.31
CA THR A 193 14.93 21.67 -1.75
C THR A 193 15.94 20.57 -2.05
N GLY A 194 16.99 20.42 -1.21
CA GLY A 194 17.96 19.33 -1.29
C GLY A 194 17.29 17.97 -1.12
N ALA A 195 16.36 17.84 -0.16
CA ALA A 195 15.56 16.63 0.02
C ALA A 195 14.71 16.29 -1.21
N ALA A 196 14.09 17.29 -1.83
CA ALA A 196 13.29 17.10 -3.05
C ALA A 196 14.16 16.62 -4.23
N ILE A 197 15.36 17.19 -4.41
CA ILE A 197 16.31 16.78 -5.45
C ILE A 197 16.81 15.35 -5.21
N ALA A 198 17.15 14.99 -3.96
CA ALA A 198 17.56 13.64 -3.60
C ALA A 198 16.47 12.61 -3.91
N THR A 199 15.21 12.93 -3.58
CA THR A 199 14.05 12.11 -3.92
C THR A 199 13.88 11.98 -5.43
N LEU A 200 13.98 13.06 -6.19
CA LEU A 200 13.89 13.04 -7.65
C LEU A 200 14.96 12.12 -8.26
N ILE A 201 16.22 12.29 -7.87
CA ILE A 201 17.33 11.46 -8.40
C ILE A 201 17.13 10.00 -8.03
N SER A 202 16.75 9.68 -6.79
CA SER A 202 16.52 8.31 -6.37
C SER A 202 15.38 7.64 -7.15
N ARG A 203 14.31 8.38 -7.49
CA ARG A 203 13.20 7.87 -8.33
C ARG A 203 13.61 7.69 -9.79
N ILE A 204 14.45 8.56 -10.33
CA ILE A 204 15.05 8.37 -11.67
C ILE A 204 15.89 7.10 -11.70
N VAL A 205 16.75 6.89 -10.71
CA VAL A 205 17.58 5.68 -10.58
C VAL A 205 16.70 4.44 -10.46
N GLU A 206 15.70 4.45 -9.56
CA GLU A 206 14.74 3.37 -9.37
C GLU A 206 14.06 2.98 -10.70
N SER A 207 13.50 3.96 -11.40
CA SER A 207 12.81 3.75 -12.68
C SER A 207 13.78 3.24 -13.76
N THR A 208 14.97 3.81 -13.84
CA THR A 208 15.99 3.40 -14.82
C THR A 208 16.42 1.97 -14.60
N VAL A 209 16.75 1.58 -13.37
CA VAL A 209 17.14 0.20 -13.04
C VAL A 209 16.02 -0.78 -13.38
N MET A 210 14.73 -0.42 -13.07
CA MET A 210 13.59 -1.26 -13.43
C MET A 210 13.41 -1.40 -14.94
N VAL A 211 13.50 -0.31 -15.70
CA VAL A 211 13.39 -0.34 -17.16
C VAL A 211 14.51 -1.19 -17.77
N VAL A 212 15.75 -0.98 -17.33
CA VAL A 212 16.91 -1.76 -17.79
C VAL A 212 16.73 -3.24 -17.48
N TYR A 213 16.30 -3.58 -16.25
CA TYR A 213 16.05 -4.96 -15.87
C TYR A 213 14.99 -5.62 -16.75
N VAL A 214 13.82 -4.99 -16.87
CA VAL A 214 12.69 -5.54 -17.63
C VAL A 214 13.00 -5.70 -19.11
N ARG A 215 13.88 -4.83 -19.68
CA ARG A 215 14.22 -4.86 -21.08
C ARG A 215 15.37 -5.79 -21.42
N LEU A 216 16.40 -5.83 -20.59
CA LEU A 216 17.66 -6.51 -20.92
C LEU A 216 17.86 -7.83 -20.19
N ILE A 217 17.29 -7.97 -18.99
CA ILE A 217 17.57 -9.10 -18.08
C ILE A 217 16.37 -10.03 -17.98
N ASP A 218 15.15 -9.48 -17.98
CA ASP A 218 13.95 -10.29 -17.83
C ASP A 218 13.69 -11.20 -19.03
N ARG A 219 13.59 -12.52 -18.76
CA ARG A 219 13.34 -13.55 -19.76
C ARG A 219 11.89 -14.06 -19.73
N LYS A 220 11.08 -13.61 -18.78
CA LYS A 220 9.70 -14.10 -18.60
C LYS A 220 8.71 -13.32 -19.45
N LEU A 221 8.75 -12.00 -19.39
CA LEU A 221 7.84 -11.13 -20.13
C LEU A 221 8.46 -10.64 -21.44
N CYS A 222 9.78 -10.38 -21.46
CA CYS A 222 10.50 -9.85 -22.62
C CYS A 222 9.78 -8.62 -23.22
N LEU A 223 9.43 -7.64 -22.38
CA LEU A 223 8.71 -6.43 -22.79
C LEU A 223 9.53 -5.60 -23.79
N ARG A 224 8.91 -5.26 -24.92
CA ARG A 224 9.50 -4.40 -25.96
C ARG A 224 8.77 -3.06 -26.02
N PHE A 225 9.45 -1.98 -26.40
CA PHE A 225 8.80 -0.67 -26.58
C PHE A 225 7.64 -0.72 -27.58
N LYS A 226 7.74 -1.56 -28.62
CA LYS A 226 6.64 -1.78 -29.57
C LYS A 226 5.37 -2.35 -28.91
N ASP A 227 5.52 -3.08 -27.81
CA ASP A 227 4.37 -3.62 -27.08
C ASP A 227 3.60 -2.52 -26.35
N LEU A 228 4.27 -1.41 -25.97
CA LEU A 228 3.62 -0.26 -25.33
C LEU A 228 2.63 0.47 -26.25
N LEU A 229 2.76 0.29 -27.58
CA LEU A 229 1.87 0.89 -28.57
C LEU A 229 0.63 0.02 -28.88
N LYS A 230 0.66 -1.26 -28.50
CA LYS A 230 -0.47 -2.17 -28.76
C LYS A 230 -1.64 -1.81 -27.85
N SER A 231 -2.81 -1.61 -28.44
CA SER A 231 -4.05 -1.35 -27.72
C SER A 231 -4.99 -2.53 -27.86
N ASP A 232 -5.67 -2.87 -26.77
CA ASP A 232 -6.72 -3.88 -26.74
C ASP A 232 -7.88 -3.32 -25.92
N ARG A 233 -8.98 -3.01 -26.60
CA ARG A 233 -10.14 -2.35 -25.98
C ARG A 233 -10.79 -3.23 -24.91
N ARG A 234 -10.81 -4.56 -25.11
CA ARG A 234 -11.37 -5.52 -24.16
C ARG A 234 -10.55 -5.56 -22.88
N LEU A 235 -9.22 -5.75 -23.00
CA LEU A 235 -8.30 -5.74 -21.86
C LEU A 235 -8.28 -4.37 -21.14
N THR A 236 -8.41 -3.27 -21.87
CA THR A 236 -8.50 -1.92 -21.26
C THR A 236 -9.77 -1.79 -20.42
N ARG A 237 -10.92 -2.30 -20.91
CA ARG A 237 -12.17 -2.30 -20.14
C ARG A 237 -12.04 -3.15 -18.87
N ASP A 238 -11.44 -4.34 -18.97
CA ASP A 238 -11.22 -5.21 -17.81
C ASP A 238 -10.26 -4.59 -16.82
N PHE A 239 -9.22 -3.94 -17.32
CA PHE A 239 -8.26 -3.19 -16.50
C PHE A 239 -8.95 -2.08 -15.68
N LEU A 240 -9.77 -1.27 -16.31
CA LEU A 240 -10.53 -0.22 -15.63
C LEU A 240 -11.57 -0.82 -14.66
N ARG A 241 -12.26 -1.90 -15.04
CA ARG A 241 -13.19 -2.59 -14.17
C ARG A 241 -12.53 -3.15 -12.91
N CYS A 242 -11.26 -3.55 -13.00
CA CYS A 242 -10.49 -3.99 -11.84
C CYS A 242 -9.93 -2.80 -11.05
N GLY A 243 -9.34 -1.81 -11.72
CA GLY A 243 -8.64 -0.68 -11.09
C GLY A 243 -9.56 0.31 -10.37
N THR A 244 -10.71 0.64 -10.98
CA THR A 244 -11.64 1.65 -10.41
C THR A 244 -12.13 1.31 -9.00
N PRO A 245 -12.59 0.08 -8.69
CA PRO A 245 -12.98 -0.25 -7.32
C PRO A 245 -11.81 -0.23 -6.32
N ILE A 246 -10.58 -0.45 -6.79
CA ILE A 246 -9.38 -0.38 -5.93
C ILE A 246 -9.10 1.07 -5.57
N VAL A 247 -9.14 1.99 -6.53
CA VAL A 247 -9.03 3.44 -6.26
C VAL A 247 -10.14 3.89 -5.31
N GLY A 248 -11.38 3.47 -5.57
CA GLY A 248 -12.52 3.75 -4.67
C GLY A 248 -12.27 3.26 -3.24
N GLY A 249 -11.71 2.05 -3.08
CA GLY A 249 -11.32 1.52 -1.77
C GLY A 249 -10.26 2.36 -1.06
N GLN A 250 -9.28 2.91 -1.79
CA GLN A 250 -8.27 3.82 -1.22
C GLN A 250 -8.89 5.14 -0.74
N ILE A 251 -9.87 5.66 -1.50
CA ILE A 251 -10.61 6.87 -1.08
C ILE A 251 -11.39 6.60 0.20
N VAL A 252 -12.14 5.48 0.25
CA VAL A 252 -12.88 5.07 1.45
C VAL A 252 -11.96 4.90 2.66
N TRP A 253 -10.79 4.28 2.46
CA TRP A 253 -9.78 4.13 3.51
C TRP A 253 -9.26 5.49 4.02
N SER A 254 -8.99 6.45 3.12
CA SER A 254 -8.54 7.79 3.49
C SER A 254 -9.61 8.56 4.25
N VAL A 255 -10.88 8.48 3.82
CA VAL A 255 -12.01 9.08 4.55
C VAL A 255 -12.14 8.47 5.94
N ASN A 256 -11.97 7.15 6.06
CA ASN A 256 -11.97 6.47 7.35
C ASN A 256 -10.84 6.98 8.27
N MET A 257 -9.61 7.12 7.77
CA MET A 257 -8.48 7.65 8.55
C MET A 257 -8.73 9.09 9.00
N MET A 258 -9.24 9.94 8.12
CA MET A 258 -9.61 11.31 8.46
C MET A 258 -10.72 11.34 9.53
N GLY A 259 -11.76 10.53 9.38
CA GLY A 259 -12.82 10.39 10.37
C GLY A 259 -12.32 9.94 11.74
N GLN A 260 -11.42 8.95 11.78
CA GLN A 260 -10.78 8.49 13.02
C GLN A 260 -10.02 9.63 13.71
N THR A 261 -9.21 10.39 12.94
CA THR A 261 -8.45 11.53 13.46
C THR A 261 -9.38 12.64 14.00
N MET A 262 -10.47 12.94 13.30
CA MET A 262 -11.44 13.95 13.75
C MET A 262 -12.19 13.54 15.03
N ILE A 263 -12.54 12.26 15.16
CA ILE A 263 -13.24 11.73 16.35
C ILE A 263 -12.30 11.72 17.56
N LEU A 264 -11.10 11.17 17.41
CA LEU A 264 -10.12 11.08 18.50
C LEU A 264 -9.50 12.45 18.84
N GLY A 265 -9.43 13.37 17.90
CA GLY A 265 -8.97 14.76 18.11
C GLY A 265 -9.90 15.59 19.01
N ARG A 266 -11.10 15.12 19.32
CA ARG A 266 -12.01 15.80 20.28
C ARG A 266 -11.68 15.51 21.75
N PHE A 267 -10.83 14.53 21.99
CA PHE A 267 -10.34 14.19 23.31
C PHE A 267 -9.09 15.00 23.68
N ASP A 268 -8.54 14.75 24.85
CA ASP A 268 -7.36 15.45 25.34
C ASP A 268 -6.07 15.10 24.56
N ALA A 269 -5.03 15.89 24.77
CA ALA A 269 -3.73 15.70 24.11
C ALA A 269 -3.11 14.32 24.39
N GLY A 270 -3.42 13.71 25.55
CA GLY A 270 -2.94 12.38 25.91
C GLY A 270 -3.50 11.30 24.99
N VAL A 271 -4.78 11.40 24.60
CA VAL A 271 -5.43 10.48 23.64
C VAL A 271 -4.83 10.62 22.26
N ILE A 272 -4.53 11.84 21.81
CA ILE A 272 -3.90 12.08 20.50
C ILE A 272 -2.50 11.46 20.48
N ALA A 273 -1.71 11.68 21.53
CA ALA A 273 -0.38 11.08 21.67
C ALA A 273 -0.45 9.55 21.68
N ALA A 274 -1.37 8.98 22.44
CA ALA A 274 -1.60 7.55 22.50
C ALA A 274 -2.00 6.95 21.16
N THR A 275 -2.84 7.64 20.39
CA THR A 275 -3.23 7.23 19.02
C THR A 275 -2.03 7.16 18.10
N SER A 276 -1.10 8.11 18.21
CA SER A 276 0.13 8.15 17.42
C SER A 276 1.06 6.98 17.77
N ILE A 277 1.27 6.71 19.06
CA ILE A 277 2.11 5.61 19.55
C ILE A 277 1.53 4.25 19.12
N ALA A 278 0.25 4.03 19.37
CA ALA A 278 -0.44 2.80 19.01
C ALA A 278 -0.51 2.62 17.48
N GLY A 279 -0.72 3.72 16.74
CA GLY A 279 -0.72 3.74 15.27
C GLY A 279 0.61 3.33 14.66
N MET A 280 1.74 3.76 15.25
CA MET A 280 3.08 3.38 14.78
C MET A 280 3.30 1.87 14.87
N LEU A 281 2.94 1.27 16.01
CA LEU A 281 3.04 -0.19 16.21
C LEU A 281 2.13 -0.96 15.22
N HIS A 282 0.89 -0.47 15.04
CA HIS A 282 -0.03 -1.05 14.06
C HIS A 282 0.53 -1.01 12.63
N ASN A 283 1.10 0.12 12.21
CA ASN A 283 1.68 0.29 10.88
C ASN A 283 2.86 -0.66 10.64
N MET A 284 3.73 -0.87 11.63
CA MET A 284 4.85 -1.82 11.51
C MET A 284 4.35 -3.24 11.23
N MET A 285 3.30 -3.68 11.93
CA MET A 285 2.69 -5.00 11.70
C MET A 285 1.98 -5.07 10.35
N TYR A 286 1.27 -4.02 9.96
CA TYR A 286 0.54 -3.94 8.70
C TYR A 286 1.45 -4.04 7.46
N ILE A 287 2.65 -3.45 7.50
CA ILE A 287 3.65 -3.53 6.43
C ILE A 287 4.03 -4.98 6.14
N ALA A 288 4.32 -5.76 7.18
CA ALA A 288 4.65 -7.18 7.05
C ALA A 288 3.46 -7.97 6.46
N MET A 289 2.25 -7.75 6.98
CA MET A 289 1.03 -8.43 6.53
C MET A 289 0.70 -8.15 5.06
N ASN A 290 0.92 -6.93 4.58
CA ASN A 290 0.73 -6.60 3.17
C ASN A 290 1.62 -7.42 2.22
N GLY A 291 2.86 -7.72 2.62
CA GLY A 291 3.75 -8.59 1.84
C GLY A 291 3.19 -10.00 1.69
N PHE A 292 2.71 -10.57 2.78
CA PHE A 292 2.09 -11.90 2.78
C PHE A 292 0.77 -11.93 2.00
N SER A 293 -0.10 -10.93 2.20
CA SER A 293 -1.36 -10.80 1.47
C SER A 293 -1.14 -10.71 -0.04
N SER A 294 -0.14 -9.94 -0.49
CA SER A 294 0.22 -9.83 -1.90
C SER A 294 0.69 -11.17 -2.47
N ALA A 295 1.49 -11.93 -1.72
CA ALA A 295 1.95 -13.24 -2.13
C ALA A 295 0.78 -14.25 -2.29
N VAL A 296 -0.15 -14.27 -1.33
CA VAL A 296 -1.39 -15.05 -1.42
C VAL A 296 -2.17 -14.63 -2.67
N GLY A 297 -2.28 -13.33 -2.94
CA GLY A 297 -2.98 -12.79 -4.10
C GLY A 297 -2.40 -13.28 -5.43
N ILE A 298 -1.08 -13.28 -5.57
CA ILE A 298 -0.40 -13.75 -6.78
C ILE A 298 -0.64 -15.25 -6.99
N ILE A 299 -0.52 -16.06 -5.92
CA ILE A 299 -0.77 -17.52 -5.98
C ILE A 299 -2.23 -17.79 -6.35
N THR A 300 -3.16 -17.05 -5.74
CA THR A 300 -4.60 -17.16 -6.00
C THR A 300 -4.91 -16.82 -7.45
N GLY A 301 -4.48 -15.65 -7.93
CA GLY A 301 -4.70 -15.22 -9.30
C GLY A 301 -4.16 -16.24 -10.30
N LYS A 302 -2.92 -16.69 -10.12
CA LYS A 302 -2.30 -17.75 -10.95
C LYS A 302 -3.12 -19.04 -10.96
N THR A 303 -3.61 -19.47 -9.81
CA THR A 303 -4.35 -20.74 -9.70
C THR A 303 -5.73 -20.63 -10.30
N VAL A 304 -6.43 -19.48 -10.13
CA VAL A 304 -7.72 -19.16 -10.79
C VAL A 304 -7.55 -19.13 -12.31
N GLY A 305 -6.54 -18.41 -12.80
CA GLY A 305 -6.25 -18.31 -14.22
C GLY A 305 -5.89 -19.65 -14.88
N ALA A 306 -5.26 -20.56 -14.12
CA ALA A 306 -4.97 -21.92 -14.56
C ALA A 306 -6.20 -22.86 -14.52
N GLY A 307 -7.37 -22.39 -14.08
CA GLY A 307 -8.60 -23.21 -13.97
C GLY A 307 -8.57 -24.30 -12.89
N ARG A 308 -7.61 -24.25 -11.96
CA ARG A 308 -7.42 -25.32 -10.95
C ARG A 308 -8.28 -25.08 -9.71
N ILE A 309 -9.60 -25.19 -9.85
CA ILE A 309 -10.58 -24.90 -8.80
C ILE A 309 -10.37 -25.73 -7.53
N ASP A 310 -10.04 -27.02 -7.67
CA ASP A 310 -9.83 -27.89 -6.50
C ASP A 310 -8.63 -27.46 -5.65
N LYS A 311 -7.53 -27.07 -6.30
CA LYS A 311 -6.36 -26.51 -5.59
C LYS A 311 -6.69 -25.19 -4.88
N ILE A 312 -7.52 -24.35 -5.45
CA ILE A 312 -7.93 -23.10 -4.79
C ILE A 312 -8.73 -23.36 -3.52
N ARG A 313 -9.62 -24.33 -3.54
CA ARG A 313 -10.37 -24.73 -2.33
C ARG A 313 -9.43 -25.19 -1.21
N GLU A 314 -8.43 -25.98 -1.57
CA GLU A 314 -7.40 -26.44 -0.64
C GLU A 314 -6.53 -25.28 -0.13
N TYR A 315 -6.02 -24.44 -1.02
CA TYR A 315 -5.19 -23.28 -0.68
C TYR A 315 -5.94 -22.23 0.15
N SER A 316 -7.22 -21.99 -0.13
CA SER A 316 -8.03 -21.02 0.62
C SER A 316 -8.25 -21.47 2.07
N ARG A 317 -8.48 -22.77 2.32
CA ARG A 317 -8.58 -23.32 3.70
C ARG A 317 -7.25 -23.20 4.44
N THR A 318 -6.17 -23.59 3.78
CA THR A 318 -4.81 -23.50 4.34
C THR A 318 -4.46 -22.04 4.68
N THR A 319 -4.76 -21.09 3.79
CA THR A 319 -4.53 -19.66 4.01
C THR A 319 -5.31 -19.15 5.20
N GLN A 320 -6.58 -19.49 5.35
CA GLN A 320 -7.40 -19.10 6.51
C GLN A 320 -6.75 -19.54 7.83
N VAL A 321 -6.31 -20.81 7.92
CA VAL A 321 -5.71 -21.34 9.16
C VAL A 321 -4.35 -20.72 9.44
N ILE A 322 -3.49 -20.60 8.44
CA ILE A 322 -2.16 -19.99 8.59
C ILE A 322 -2.29 -18.55 9.08
N PHE A 323 -3.14 -17.74 8.44
CA PHE A 323 -3.25 -16.32 8.78
C PHE A 323 -4.03 -16.06 10.08
N LEU A 324 -4.92 -16.95 10.48
CA LEU A 324 -5.47 -16.94 11.82
C LEU A 324 -4.35 -17.20 12.86
N GLY A 325 -3.51 -18.21 12.62
CA GLY A 325 -2.36 -18.50 13.48
C GLY A 325 -1.35 -17.36 13.55
N ILE A 326 -0.97 -16.79 12.40
CA ILE A 326 -0.10 -15.61 12.36
C ILE A 326 -0.73 -14.43 13.10
N GLY A 327 -2.04 -14.22 12.94
CA GLY A 327 -2.77 -13.17 13.64
C GLY A 327 -2.71 -13.33 15.16
N VAL A 328 -2.96 -14.54 15.67
CA VAL A 328 -2.87 -14.85 17.11
C VAL A 328 -1.44 -14.61 17.63
N LEU A 329 -0.44 -15.12 16.92
CA LEU A 329 0.97 -14.91 17.30
C LEU A 329 1.34 -13.42 17.29
N SER A 330 0.90 -12.67 16.28
CA SER A 330 1.10 -11.21 16.21
C SER A 330 0.38 -10.48 17.36
N GLY A 331 -0.83 -10.90 17.70
CA GLY A 331 -1.57 -10.33 18.82
C GLY A 331 -0.86 -10.55 20.16
N ILE A 332 -0.36 -11.76 20.40
CA ILE A 332 0.44 -12.09 21.60
C ILE A 332 1.73 -11.25 21.60
N ALA A 333 2.44 -11.15 20.47
CA ALA A 333 3.66 -10.36 20.36
C ALA A 333 3.40 -8.88 20.65
N VAL A 334 2.35 -8.28 20.07
CA VAL A 334 1.95 -6.89 20.33
C VAL A 334 1.63 -6.66 21.81
N PHE A 335 0.90 -7.60 22.42
CA PHE A 335 0.57 -7.52 23.85
C PHE A 335 1.81 -7.58 24.75
N LEU A 336 2.74 -8.49 24.47
CA LEU A 336 3.96 -8.64 25.27
C LEU A 336 4.94 -7.47 25.08
N LEU A 337 5.02 -6.92 23.87
CA LEU A 337 5.93 -5.83 23.54
C LEU A 337 5.36 -4.44 23.84
N ARG A 338 4.11 -4.32 24.32
CA ARG A 338 3.43 -3.03 24.55
C ARG A 338 4.20 -2.11 25.50
N ASP A 339 4.57 -2.61 26.69
CA ASP A 339 5.21 -1.79 27.72
C ASP A 339 6.65 -1.42 27.34
N PRO A 340 7.52 -2.33 26.82
CA PRO A 340 8.81 -1.98 26.22
C PRO A 340 8.68 -0.95 25.09
N PHE A 341 7.65 -1.07 24.22
CA PHE A 341 7.46 -0.13 23.12
C PHE A 341 7.02 1.26 23.61
N ILE A 342 6.09 1.33 24.55
CA ILE A 342 5.63 2.60 25.14
C ILE A 342 6.80 3.30 25.88
N SER A 343 7.66 2.56 26.58
CA SER A 343 8.79 3.13 27.32
C SER A 343 9.85 3.80 26.43
N MET A 344 9.83 3.55 25.13
CA MET A 344 10.72 4.27 24.18
C MET A 344 10.30 5.72 23.92
N TYR A 345 9.09 6.10 24.38
CA TYR A 345 8.54 7.45 24.20
C TYR A 345 8.54 8.21 25.53
N ASN A 346 8.98 9.47 25.51
CA ASN A 346 8.84 10.39 26.64
C ASN A 346 7.42 10.96 26.66
N ALA A 347 6.44 10.10 26.99
CA ALA A 347 5.03 10.48 27.01
C ALA A 347 4.57 10.81 28.45
N SER A 348 3.53 11.64 28.56
CA SER A 348 2.89 11.94 29.85
C SER A 348 2.27 10.67 30.47
N PRO A 349 2.10 10.59 31.81
CA PRO A 349 1.48 9.44 32.45
C PRO A 349 0.09 9.09 31.89
N ALA A 350 -0.71 10.10 31.53
CA ALA A 350 -2.02 9.91 30.89
C ALA A 350 -1.87 9.29 29.49
N ALA A 351 -0.93 9.79 28.68
CA ALA A 351 -0.68 9.24 27.34
C ALA A 351 -0.15 7.79 27.40
N VAL A 352 0.67 7.45 28.39
CA VAL A 352 1.15 6.08 28.63
C VAL A 352 -0.04 5.14 28.93
N GLU A 353 -0.94 5.56 29.80
CA GLU A 353 -2.11 4.74 30.16
C GLU A 353 -3.05 4.54 28.97
N TYR A 354 -3.38 5.60 28.23
CA TYR A 354 -4.19 5.48 27.01
C TYR A 354 -3.48 4.63 25.95
N SER A 355 -2.15 4.76 25.79
CA SER A 355 -1.39 3.93 24.85
C SER A 355 -1.48 2.45 25.20
N ARG A 356 -1.40 2.12 26.48
CA ARG A 356 -1.55 0.75 26.97
C ARG A 356 -2.93 0.19 26.64
N GLN A 357 -3.99 0.97 26.85
CA GLN A 357 -5.37 0.59 26.54
C GLN A 357 -5.56 0.41 25.02
N PHE A 358 -5.05 1.33 24.20
CA PHE A 358 -5.16 1.26 22.74
C PHE A 358 -4.38 0.08 22.15
N ILE A 359 -3.17 -0.19 22.65
CA ILE A 359 -2.38 -1.34 22.20
C ILE A 359 -3.05 -2.66 22.63
N ASN A 360 -3.75 -2.71 23.78
CA ASN A 360 -4.57 -3.87 24.15
C ASN A 360 -5.69 -4.11 23.11
N VAL A 361 -6.37 -3.06 22.67
CA VAL A 361 -7.37 -3.16 21.59
C VAL A 361 -6.71 -3.65 20.29
N ILE A 362 -5.55 -3.11 19.93
CA ILE A 362 -4.82 -3.55 18.73
C ILE A 362 -4.40 -5.01 18.84
N SER A 363 -3.94 -5.48 20.01
CA SER A 363 -3.49 -6.87 20.20
C SER A 363 -4.59 -7.89 19.89
N ILE A 364 -5.84 -7.51 20.14
CA ILE A 364 -7.01 -8.33 19.80
C ILE A 364 -7.38 -8.15 18.33
N THR A 365 -7.46 -6.91 17.85
CA THR A 365 -7.96 -6.62 16.50
C THR A 365 -6.98 -6.99 15.40
N ILE A 366 -5.67 -7.09 15.70
CA ILE A 366 -4.66 -7.49 14.72
C ILE A 366 -4.86 -8.94 14.22
N VAL A 367 -5.48 -9.80 15.02
CA VAL A 367 -5.87 -11.14 14.60
C VAL A 367 -6.81 -11.04 13.39
N GLY A 368 -7.81 -10.19 13.50
CA GLY A 368 -8.73 -9.90 12.41
C GLY A 368 -8.05 -9.18 11.23
N THR A 369 -7.14 -8.25 11.49
CA THR A 369 -6.37 -7.56 10.45
C THR A 369 -5.57 -8.55 9.60
N CYS A 370 -4.84 -9.47 10.23
CA CYS A 370 -4.08 -10.52 9.54
C CYS A 370 -4.99 -11.42 8.71
N TYR A 371 -6.09 -11.87 9.31
CA TYR A 371 -7.05 -12.72 8.62
C TYR A 371 -7.68 -12.03 7.40
N GLN A 372 -8.13 -10.79 7.54
CA GLN A 372 -8.71 -10.02 6.44
C GLN A 372 -7.70 -9.74 5.33
N ALA A 373 -6.46 -9.37 5.67
CA ALA A 373 -5.42 -9.11 4.68
C ALA A 373 -5.24 -10.30 3.73
N ALA A 374 -5.14 -11.51 4.27
CA ALA A 374 -5.00 -12.70 3.44
C ALA A 374 -6.31 -13.11 2.75
N CYS A 375 -7.43 -13.04 3.46
CA CYS A 375 -8.70 -13.57 3.01
C CYS A 375 -9.44 -12.63 2.05
N LEU A 376 -9.62 -11.36 2.40
CA LEU A 376 -10.33 -10.41 1.54
C LEU A 376 -9.41 -9.86 0.45
N PHE A 377 -8.22 -9.40 0.80
CA PHE A 377 -7.31 -8.80 -0.19
C PHE A 377 -6.48 -9.85 -0.94
N GLY A 378 -6.01 -10.89 -0.26
CA GLY A 378 -5.24 -11.98 -0.88
C GLY A 378 -6.11 -12.91 -1.72
N LEU A 379 -7.16 -13.51 -1.15
CA LEU A 379 -7.99 -14.49 -1.84
C LEU A 379 -9.11 -13.83 -2.68
N VAL A 380 -10.07 -13.15 -2.04
CA VAL A 380 -11.32 -12.69 -2.70
C VAL A 380 -11.03 -11.65 -3.78
N LYS A 381 -10.25 -10.61 -3.46
CA LYS A 381 -9.88 -9.55 -4.40
C LYS A 381 -9.09 -10.10 -5.58
N SER A 382 -8.05 -10.89 -5.32
CA SER A 382 -7.18 -11.45 -6.37
C SER A 382 -7.83 -12.61 -7.13
N GLY A 383 -8.84 -13.25 -6.54
CA GLY A 383 -9.70 -14.21 -7.21
C GLY A 383 -10.70 -13.60 -8.20
N GLY A 384 -10.75 -12.25 -8.31
CA GLY A 384 -11.53 -11.53 -9.30
C GLY A 384 -12.80 -10.85 -8.76
N ASP A 385 -13.15 -11.00 -7.47
CA ASP A 385 -14.33 -10.35 -6.90
C ASP A 385 -14.00 -9.03 -6.16
N ILE A 386 -13.36 -8.13 -6.89
CA ILE A 386 -12.86 -6.84 -6.40
C ILE A 386 -14.02 -5.95 -5.92
N ALA A 387 -15.11 -5.94 -6.68
CA ALA A 387 -16.28 -5.12 -6.35
C ALA A 387 -16.91 -5.51 -5.00
N PHE A 388 -16.88 -6.79 -4.64
CA PHE A 388 -17.34 -7.22 -3.33
C PHE A 388 -16.50 -6.62 -2.20
N VAL A 389 -15.17 -6.67 -2.31
CA VAL A 389 -14.28 -6.12 -1.29
C VAL A 389 -14.50 -4.62 -1.13
N PHE A 390 -14.57 -3.88 -2.23
CA PHE A 390 -14.88 -2.45 -2.21
C PHE A 390 -16.21 -2.12 -1.53
N LYS A 391 -17.30 -2.83 -1.90
CA LYS A 391 -18.62 -2.65 -1.30
C LYS A 391 -18.61 -2.98 0.20
N ASN A 392 -17.96 -4.09 0.56
CA ASN A 392 -17.83 -4.52 1.95
C ASN A 392 -17.11 -3.46 2.79
N ASP A 393 -15.98 -2.93 2.31
CA ASP A 393 -15.24 -1.88 3.01
C ASP A 393 -16.07 -0.60 3.16
N THR A 394 -16.77 -0.19 2.09
CA THR A 394 -17.63 1.00 2.11
C THR A 394 -18.76 0.86 3.14
N ILE A 395 -19.46 -0.28 3.15
CA ILE A 395 -20.54 -0.55 4.12
C ILE A 395 -20.00 -0.49 5.54
N PHE A 396 -18.89 -1.18 5.84
CA PHE A 396 -18.36 -1.21 7.19
C PHE A 396 -17.87 0.17 7.67
N VAL A 397 -17.21 0.94 6.83
CA VAL A 397 -16.72 2.28 7.21
C VAL A 397 -17.89 3.22 7.51
N PHE A 398 -18.88 3.31 6.62
CA PHE A 398 -19.94 4.32 6.73
C PHE A 398 -21.13 3.90 7.60
N LEU A 399 -21.40 2.60 7.76
CA LEU A 399 -22.54 2.13 8.54
C LEU A 399 -22.18 1.50 9.88
N VAL A 400 -20.91 1.15 10.10
CA VAL A 400 -20.50 0.48 11.35
C VAL A 400 -19.44 1.31 12.07
N VAL A 401 -18.26 1.52 11.47
CA VAL A 401 -17.08 2.09 12.15
C VAL A 401 -17.31 3.54 12.57
N LEU A 402 -17.58 4.41 11.60
CA LEU A 402 -17.76 5.83 11.90
C LEU A 402 -19.00 6.12 12.75
N PRO A 403 -20.20 5.55 12.44
CA PRO A 403 -21.38 5.80 13.27
C PRO A 403 -21.25 5.28 14.69
N SER A 404 -20.70 4.08 14.90
CA SER A 404 -20.52 3.53 16.26
C SER A 404 -19.55 4.35 17.09
N ALA A 405 -18.44 4.80 16.48
CA ALA A 405 -17.45 5.64 17.16
C ALA A 405 -18.00 7.04 17.48
N ILE A 406 -18.75 7.64 16.56
CA ILE A 406 -19.43 8.92 16.78
C ILE A 406 -20.44 8.77 17.93
N LEU A 407 -21.28 7.73 17.89
CA LEU A 407 -22.27 7.48 18.92
C LEU A 407 -21.60 7.28 20.29
N ALA A 408 -20.55 6.44 20.37
CA ALA A 408 -19.79 6.22 21.59
C ALA A 408 -19.19 7.52 22.14
N SER A 409 -18.63 8.37 21.27
CA SER A 409 -18.09 9.69 21.64
C SER A 409 -19.19 10.63 22.18
N TYR A 410 -20.38 10.65 21.57
CA TYR A 410 -21.51 11.46 22.04
C TYR A 410 -22.08 10.98 23.37
N LEU A 411 -22.07 9.68 23.64
CA LEU A 411 -22.51 9.10 24.91
C LEU A 411 -21.48 9.25 26.03
N GLY A 412 -20.35 9.94 25.79
CA GLY A 412 -19.31 10.13 26.81
C GLY A 412 -18.53 8.86 27.15
N ALA A 413 -18.46 7.90 26.24
CA ALA A 413 -17.70 6.69 26.47
C ALA A 413 -16.20 6.98 26.62
N PRO A 414 -15.46 6.20 27.42
CA PRO A 414 -14.03 6.39 27.60
C PRO A 414 -13.27 6.21 26.25
N PRO A 415 -12.10 6.88 26.07
CA PRO A 415 -11.37 6.90 24.79
C PRO A 415 -11.06 5.52 24.21
N TRP A 416 -10.78 4.52 25.05
CA TRP A 416 -10.49 3.17 24.60
C TRP A 416 -11.70 2.46 23.98
N VAL A 417 -12.93 2.77 24.44
CA VAL A 417 -14.17 2.23 23.82
C VAL A 417 -14.37 2.84 22.44
N VAL A 418 -14.19 4.16 22.32
CA VAL A 418 -14.27 4.84 21.01
C VAL A 418 -13.22 4.28 20.05
N PHE A 419 -12.00 4.06 20.53
CA PHE A 419 -10.94 3.43 19.74
C PHE A 419 -11.28 1.99 19.33
N ALA A 420 -11.90 1.21 20.24
CA ALA A 420 -12.38 -0.14 19.91
C ALA A 420 -13.48 -0.12 18.85
N CYS A 421 -14.41 0.83 18.89
CA CYS A 421 -15.41 1.03 17.84
C CYS A 421 -14.74 1.34 16.48
N LEU A 422 -13.70 2.20 16.47
CA LEU A 422 -12.93 2.54 15.26
C LEU A 422 -12.16 1.34 14.69
N LYS A 423 -11.87 0.31 15.48
CA LYS A 423 -11.18 -0.93 15.06
C LYS A 423 -12.11 -2.14 14.96
N SER A 424 -13.43 -1.96 15.19
CA SER A 424 -14.41 -3.04 15.22
C SER A 424 -14.54 -3.79 13.89
N ASP A 425 -14.35 -3.09 12.76
CA ASP A 425 -14.37 -3.69 11.43
C ASP A 425 -13.33 -4.80 11.25
N GLN A 426 -12.21 -4.70 11.96
CA GLN A 426 -11.14 -5.70 11.87
C GLN A 426 -11.60 -7.09 12.33
N ILE A 427 -12.54 -7.16 13.26
CA ILE A 427 -13.12 -8.42 13.73
C ILE A 427 -14.40 -8.75 12.96
N LEU A 428 -15.30 -7.78 12.82
CA LEU A 428 -16.62 -8.02 12.22
C LEU A 428 -16.53 -8.46 10.75
N LYS A 429 -15.62 -7.88 9.97
CA LYS A 429 -15.37 -8.31 8.59
C LYS A 429 -14.83 -9.74 8.48
N CYS A 430 -14.24 -10.31 9.55
CA CYS A 430 -13.79 -11.69 9.53
C CYS A 430 -14.95 -12.67 9.32
N PHE A 431 -16.10 -12.42 9.94
CA PHE A 431 -17.30 -13.26 9.75
C PHE A 431 -17.78 -13.22 8.31
N VAL A 432 -17.79 -12.02 7.71
CA VAL A 432 -18.16 -11.86 6.29
C VAL A 432 -17.13 -12.56 5.40
N ALA A 433 -15.84 -12.44 5.71
CA ALA A 433 -14.76 -13.11 4.98
C ALA A 433 -14.89 -14.62 5.01
N VAL A 434 -15.12 -15.22 6.20
CA VAL A 434 -15.33 -16.66 6.35
C VAL A 434 -16.48 -17.16 5.48
N VAL A 435 -17.65 -16.49 5.55
CA VAL A 435 -18.81 -16.87 4.75
C VAL A 435 -18.52 -16.74 3.26
N LYS A 436 -17.91 -15.61 2.84
CA LYS A 436 -17.62 -15.34 1.43
C LYS A 436 -16.64 -16.34 0.84
N ILE A 437 -15.57 -16.67 1.56
CA ILE A 437 -14.52 -17.58 1.09
C ILE A 437 -15.07 -18.99 0.95
N ASN A 438 -15.81 -19.49 1.96
CA ASN A 438 -16.31 -20.84 1.97
C ASN A 438 -17.49 -21.08 1.01
N ARG A 439 -18.14 -20.03 0.49
CA ARG A 439 -19.13 -20.13 -0.60
C ARG A 439 -18.49 -20.27 -1.98
N TYR A 440 -17.18 -20.02 -2.14
CA TYR A 440 -16.40 -20.12 -3.37
C TYR A 440 -16.95 -19.35 -4.60
N ASN A 441 -17.91 -18.45 -4.41
CA ASN A 441 -18.49 -17.62 -5.49
C ASN A 441 -17.67 -16.38 -5.84
N TRP A 442 -16.51 -16.21 -5.21
CA TRP A 442 -15.56 -15.13 -5.46
C TRP A 442 -14.53 -15.46 -6.55
N MET A 443 -14.43 -16.74 -6.93
CA MET A 443 -13.51 -17.19 -7.98
C MET A 443 -14.07 -16.81 -9.34
N LYS A 444 -13.58 -15.70 -9.89
CA LYS A 444 -13.94 -15.20 -11.20
C LYS A 444 -12.73 -15.26 -12.11
N ASN A 445 -12.79 -16.11 -13.12
CA ASN A 445 -11.78 -16.13 -14.16
C ASN A 445 -11.98 -14.92 -15.08
N LEU A 446 -11.02 -14.02 -15.08
CA LEU A 446 -11.03 -12.78 -15.87
C LEU A 446 -10.22 -12.93 -17.17
N THR A 447 -9.70 -14.14 -17.46
CA THR A 447 -8.95 -14.40 -18.69
C THR A 447 -9.90 -14.72 -19.85
N HIS A 448 -9.54 -14.25 -21.03
CA HIS A 448 -10.26 -14.55 -22.26
C HIS A 448 -9.45 -15.53 -23.13
N ASP A 449 -10.11 -16.34 -23.95
CA ASP A 449 -9.45 -17.18 -24.93
C ASP A 449 -9.15 -16.36 -26.21
N ASN A 450 -7.97 -16.58 -26.79
CA ASN A 450 -7.51 -15.86 -27.97
C ASN A 450 -8.29 -16.20 -29.26
N THR A 451 -9.20 -17.19 -29.20
CA THR A 451 -9.99 -17.65 -30.35
C THR A 451 -11.13 -16.70 -30.79
N GLU A 452 -11.45 -15.66 -30.01
CA GLU A 452 -12.53 -14.71 -30.33
C GLU A 452 -12.07 -13.38 -30.95
N THR A 453 -10.81 -13.25 -31.35
CA THR A 453 -10.25 -11.96 -31.85
C THR A 453 -10.21 -11.87 -33.37
N GLU A 454 -10.74 -12.84 -34.13
CA GLU A 454 -10.79 -12.84 -35.60
C GLU A 454 -12.23 -12.84 -36.17
N ALA A 455 -13.20 -12.31 -35.45
CA ALA A 455 -14.55 -12.10 -35.95
C ALA A 455 -14.93 -10.61 -35.95
#